data_d6cda50f58eec6df6342f526113f1fec
#
_entry.id   d6cda50f58eec6df6342f526113f1fec
#
_cell.length_a   1.000
_cell.length_b   1.000
_cell.length_c   1.000
_cell.angle_alpha   90.00
_cell.angle_beta   90.00
_cell.angle_gamma   90.00
#
_symmetry.space_group_name_H-M   'P 1'
#
loop_
_entity.id
_entity.type
_entity.pdbx_description
1 polymer ?
#
loop_
_entity_poly.entity_id
_entity_poly.type
_entity_poly.pdbx_seq_one_letter_code
_entity_poly.pdbx_strand_id
1 'polypeptide(L)'
;MTEPTSLRLERAQITDLTSIGRMTSLRELVLTRTPVSDLAPLAALSNLETLGLRLTRVTDLTPLAGLTRLRNLIVSFTEVSDLAPLAGLVGLESCHLTGTLAEDVTPLARLTRLTRLDLGGTRVVDIGPLRILTELLGLQLAGTRVSDVSPVAGMTRLRFLDLGDTPVADVEPLRGLTALREVDLRGTKVTDVTPLAVLAGCAIITANNPRRRRR
;
A
#
# COMPACT_ATOMS: atom_id res chain seq x y z
N MET A 1 9.20 -36.18 0.02
CA MET A 1 8.22 -35.25 0.64
C MET A 1 8.37 -33.93 -0.09
N THR A 2 7.29 -33.36 -0.61
CA THR A 2 7.32 -32.03 -1.25
C THR A 2 7.39 -30.98 -0.14
N GLU A 3 8.36 -30.06 -0.23
CA GLU A 3 8.44 -28.95 0.70
C GLU A 3 7.22 -28.02 0.59
N PRO A 4 6.75 -27.42 1.69
CA PRO A 4 5.60 -26.54 1.65
C PRO A 4 5.91 -25.27 0.82
N THR A 5 4.94 -24.83 0.01
CA THR A 5 5.04 -23.58 -0.74
C THR A 5 4.27 -22.44 -0.09
N SER A 6 3.43 -22.71 0.88
CA SER A 6 2.67 -21.72 1.67
C SER A 6 2.74 -22.05 3.15
N LEU A 7 2.98 -21.03 3.97
CA LEU A 7 3.01 -21.12 5.42
C LEU A 7 2.29 -19.93 6.05
N ARG A 8 1.29 -20.22 6.88
CA ARG A 8 0.53 -19.18 7.59
C ARG A 8 0.59 -19.43 9.08
N LEU A 9 1.16 -18.50 9.83
CA LEU A 9 1.41 -18.58 11.27
C LEU A 9 0.78 -17.39 12.01
N GLU A 10 -0.43 -17.05 11.64
CA GLU A 10 -1.14 -15.90 12.22
C GLU A 10 -1.33 -16.08 13.73
N ARG A 11 -1.00 -15.03 14.51
CA ARG A 11 -1.08 -14.98 15.98
C ARG A 11 -0.19 -16.00 16.72
N ALA A 12 0.71 -16.72 16.02
CA ALA A 12 1.67 -17.60 16.66
C ALA A 12 2.67 -16.78 17.50
N GLN A 13 3.12 -17.35 18.62
CA GLN A 13 4.14 -16.74 19.49
C GLN A 13 5.55 -17.05 18.97
N ILE A 14 5.78 -16.79 17.67
CA ILE A 14 7.06 -17.01 17.02
C ILE A 14 7.84 -15.69 16.93
N THR A 15 9.13 -15.77 17.29
CA THR A 15 10.08 -14.64 17.15
C THR A 15 11.26 -15.02 16.25
N ASP A 16 11.65 -16.31 16.27
CA ASP A 16 12.77 -16.82 15.48
C ASP A 16 12.29 -17.43 14.16
N LEU A 17 12.77 -16.91 13.06
CA LEU A 17 12.45 -17.36 11.70
C LEU A 17 13.53 -18.25 11.08
N THR A 18 14.58 -18.65 11.83
CA THR A 18 15.73 -19.42 11.31
C THR A 18 15.31 -20.70 10.59
N SER A 19 14.35 -21.44 11.14
CA SER A 19 13.85 -22.67 10.52
C SER A 19 13.04 -22.38 9.25
N ILE A 20 12.28 -21.26 9.23
CA ILE A 20 11.48 -20.84 8.09
C ILE A 20 12.40 -20.36 6.96
N GLY A 21 13.51 -19.69 7.29
CA GLY A 21 14.48 -19.22 6.28
C GLY A 21 15.15 -20.35 5.48
N ARG A 22 15.04 -21.60 5.95
CA ARG A 22 15.53 -22.80 5.22
C ARG A 22 14.52 -23.37 4.23
N MET A 23 13.25 -22.90 4.28
CA MET A 23 12.16 -23.39 3.41
C MET A 23 12.17 -22.65 2.07
N THR A 24 13.21 -22.85 1.27
CA THR A 24 13.46 -22.07 0.05
C THR A 24 12.40 -22.27 -1.07
N SER A 25 11.53 -23.27 -0.94
CA SER A 25 10.37 -23.50 -1.81
C SER A 25 9.18 -22.58 -1.49
N LEU A 26 9.20 -21.83 -0.37
CA LEU A 26 8.10 -20.96 0.02
C LEU A 26 7.84 -19.85 -1.03
N ARG A 27 6.56 -19.75 -1.40
CA ARG A 27 6.01 -18.67 -2.22
C ARG A 27 5.12 -17.73 -1.41
N GLU A 28 4.52 -18.24 -0.35
CA GLU A 28 3.66 -17.46 0.53
C GLU A 28 4.06 -17.67 1.98
N LEU A 29 4.27 -16.55 2.71
CA LEU A 29 4.51 -16.53 4.15
C LEU A 29 3.63 -15.46 4.80
N VAL A 30 2.78 -15.85 5.75
CA VAL A 30 1.93 -14.93 6.51
C VAL A 30 2.22 -15.04 7.99
N LEU A 31 2.72 -13.97 8.59
CA LEU A 31 3.13 -13.82 9.98
C LEU A 31 2.29 -12.77 10.73
N THR A 32 1.07 -12.53 10.28
CA THR A 32 0.18 -11.50 10.84
C THR A 32 -0.01 -11.67 12.34
N ARG A 33 0.20 -10.57 13.10
CA ARG A 33 0.05 -10.54 14.57
C ARG A 33 1.00 -11.51 15.30
N THR A 34 2.21 -11.69 14.79
CA THR A 34 3.28 -12.39 15.50
C THR A 34 4.27 -11.38 16.10
N PRO A 35 5.02 -11.70 17.15
CA PRO A 35 6.01 -10.81 17.74
C PRO A 35 7.35 -10.76 16.95
N VAL A 36 7.35 -11.16 15.67
CA VAL A 36 8.52 -11.14 14.81
C VAL A 36 9.03 -9.70 14.63
N SER A 37 10.35 -9.52 14.71
CA SER A 37 11.05 -8.25 14.45
C SER A 37 12.24 -8.43 13.48
N ASP A 38 12.94 -9.58 13.55
CA ASP A 38 14.09 -9.86 12.68
C ASP A 38 13.65 -10.64 11.43
N LEU A 39 13.89 -10.04 10.24
CA LEU A 39 13.61 -10.64 8.94
C LEU A 39 14.87 -11.22 8.27
N ALA A 40 16.06 -11.13 8.88
CA ALA A 40 17.31 -11.60 8.28
C ALA A 40 17.21 -13.05 7.74
N PRO A 41 16.56 -14.01 8.45
CA PRO A 41 16.42 -15.37 7.95
C PRO A 41 15.63 -15.47 6.64
N LEU A 42 14.78 -14.48 6.30
CA LEU A 42 13.94 -14.52 5.10
C LEU A 42 14.72 -14.12 3.83
N ALA A 43 15.91 -13.54 3.94
CA ALA A 43 16.70 -13.06 2.78
C ALA A 43 17.01 -14.18 1.76
N ALA A 44 17.03 -15.45 2.18
CA ALA A 44 17.26 -16.60 1.30
C ALA A 44 16.03 -17.09 0.53
N LEU A 45 14.82 -16.58 0.86
CA LEU A 45 13.55 -17.07 0.30
C LEU A 45 13.26 -16.42 -1.08
N SER A 46 14.15 -16.60 -2.04
CA SER A 46 14.09 -15.98 -3.36
C SER A 46 12.85 -16.33 -4.20
N ASN A 47 12.11 -17.39 -3.80
CA ASN A 47 10.86 -17.79 -4.45
C ASN A 47 9.62 -17.11 -3.86
N LEU A 48 9.78 -16.27 -2.80
CA LEU A 48 8.65 -15.67 -2.11
C LEU A 48 7.92 -14.66 -3.02
N GLU A 49 6.61 -14.87 -3.16
CA GLU A 49 5.71 -14.04 -3.95
C GLU A 49 4.77 -13.22 -3.08
N THR A 50 4.41 -13.72 -1.91
CA THR A 50 3.52 -13.06 -0.96
C THR A 50 4.12 -13.08 0.43
N LEU A 51 4.23 -11.90 1.07
CA LEU A 51 4.69 -11.75 2.45
C LEU A 51 3.72 -10.89 3.25
N GLY A 52 3.14 -11.46 4.30
CA GLY A 52 2.25 -10.79 5.25
C GLY A 52 2.89 -10.61 6.62
N LEU A 53 3.19 -9.35 6.99
CA LEU A 53 3.82 -8.93 8.24
C LEU A 53 2.94 -7.96 9.06
N ARG A 54 1.64 -7.94 8.77
CA ARG A 54 0.72 -7.01 9.45
C ARG A 54 0.76 -7.20 10.96
N LEU A 55 0.85 -6.07 11.73
CA LEU A 55 0.85 -6.09 13.19
C LEU A 55 1.98 -6.96 13.78
N THR A 56 3.15 -6.95 13.16
CA THR A 56 4.42 -7.48 13.70
C THR A 56 5.24 -6.35 14.30
N ARG A 57 6.41 -6.68 14.88
CA ARG A 57 7.35 -5.71 15.44
C ARG A 57 8.49 -5.35 14.47
N VAL A 58 8.26 -5.56 13.18
CA VAL A 58 9.25 -5.28 12.13
C VAL A 58 9.45 -3.77 11.99
N THR A 59 10.71 -3.35 11.89
CA THR A 59 11.13 -1.96 11.62
C THR A 59 12.04 -1.88 10.40
N ASP A 60 12.79 -2.96 10.10
CA ASP A 60 13.78 -3.03 9.04
C ASP A 60 13.33 -3.97 7.91
N LEU A 61 13.26 -3.45 6.68
CA LEU A 61 12.93 -4.20 5.47
C LEU A 61 14.17 -4.57 4.64
N THR A 62 15.38 -4.23 5.07
CA THR A 62 16.63 -4.51 4.35
C THR A 62 16.76 -5.96 3.90
N PRO A 63 16.38 -6.99 4.72
CA PRO A 63 16.45 -8.38 4.30
C PRO A 63 15.58 -8.74 3.10
N LEU A 64 14.58 -7.90 2.77
CA LEU A 64 13.66 -8.15 1.66
C LEU A 64 14.18 -7.64 0.31
N ALA A 65 15.24 -6.81 0.29
CA ALA A 65 15.71 -6.12 -0.92
C ALA A 65 16.04 -7.06 -2.09
N GLY A 66 16.46 -8.31 -1.80
CA GLY A 66 16.78 -9.34 -2.81
C GLY A 66 15.59 -10.18 -3.27
N LEU A 67 14.40 -10.04 -2.66
CA LEU A 67 13.24 -10.87 -2.95
C LEU A 67 12.46 -10.39 -4.18
N THR A 68 13.09 -10.34 -5.33
CA THR A 68 12.58 -9.72 -6.57
C THR A 68 11.36 -10.42 -7.16
N ARG A 69 10.98 -11.61 -6.65
CA ARG A 69 9.73 -12.30 -7.03
C ARG A 69 8.52 -11.85 -6.21
N LEU A 70 8.70 -11.00 -5.18
CA LEU A 70 7.58 -10.47 -4.40
C LEU A 70 6.61 -9.70 -5.31
N ARG A 71 5.34 -10.08 -5.20
CA ARG A 71 4.18 -9.46 -5.85
C ARG A 71 3.28 -8.77 -4.84
N ASN A 72 3.13 -9.37 -3.65
CA ASN A 72 2.25 -8.87 -2.62
C ASN A 72 3.02 -8.71 -1.31
N LEU A 73 3.08 -7.47 -0.80
CA LEU A 73 3.71 -7.14 0.46
C LEU A 73 2.73 -6.42 1.38
N ILE A 74 2.55 -6.95 2.58
CA ILE A 74 1.67 -6.36 3.61
C ILE A 74 2.51 -6.13 4.86
N VAL A 75 2.84 -4.88 5.17
CA VAL A 75 3.57 -4.46 6.37
C VAL A 75 2.75 -3.48 7.23
N SER A 76 1.45 -3.47 7.04
CA SER A 76 0.53 -2.55 7.72
C SER A 76 0.61 -2.66 9.24
N PHE A 77 0.56 -1.51 9.93
CA PHE A 77 0.63 -1.41 11.39
C PHE A 77 1.93 -2.01 11.97
N THR A 78 3.05 -1.69 11.34
CA THR A 78 4.41 -1.91 11.82
C THR A 78 5.12 -0.57 12.02
N GLU A 79 6.29 -0.57 12.64
CA GLU A 79 7.07 0.65 12.85
C GLU A 79 8.07 0.93 11.71
N VAL A 80 7.81 0.38 10.53
CA VAL A 80 8.62 0.62 9.32
C VAL A 80 8.54 2.08 8.93
N SER A 81 9.70 2.73 8.72
CA SER A 81 9.82 4.12 8.23
C SER A 81 10.62 4.21 6.94
N ASP A 82 11.65 3.38 6.77
CA ASP A 82 12.48 3.36 5.56
C ASP A 82 11.94 2.38 4.52
N LEU A 83 11.59 2.92 3.34
CA LEU A 83 11.12 2.16 2.19
C LEU A 83 12.21 1.89 1.15
N ALA A 84 13.45 2.39 1.35
CA ALA A 84 14.55 2.22 0.41
C ALA A 84 14.78 0.75 -0.02
N PRO A 85 14.64 -0.25 0.89
CA PRO A 85 14.78 -1.66 0.52
C PRO A 85 13.78 -2.15 -0.52
N LEU A 86 12.65 -1.46 -0.70
CA LEU A 86 11.61 -1.84 -1.66
C LEU A 86 11.91 -1.40 -3.10
N ALA A 87 12.84 -0.45 -3.31
CA ALA A 87 13.09 0.18 -4.61
C ALA A 87 13.47 -0.82 -5.73
N GLY A 88 14.05 -1.96 -5.37
CA GLY A 88 14.43 -3.04 -6.31
C GLY A 88 13.32 -4.05 -6.59
N LEU A 89 12.21 -4.03 -5.85
CA LEU A 89 11.14 -5.02 -5.94
C LEU A 89 10.14 -4.68 -7.07
N VAL A 90 10.66 -4.46 -8.28
CA VAL A 90 9.88 -4.01 -9.46
C VAL A 90 8.77 -4.97 -9.89
N GLY A 91 8.72 -6.16 -9.32
CA GLY A 91 7.65 -7.15 -9.50
C GLY A 91 6.42 -6.91 -8.64
N LEU A 92 6.46 -5.98 -7.67
CA LEU A 92 5.34 -5.72 -6.76
C LEU A 92 4.10 -5.23 -7.53
N GLU A 93 2.97 -5.89 -7.24
CA GLU A 93 1.64 -5.60 -7.77
C GLU A 93 0.72 -5.01 -6.70
N SER A 94 0.98 -5.36 -5.43
CA SER A 94 0.23 -4.85 -4.28
C SER A 94 1.17 -4.55 -3.11
N CYS A 95 1.07 -3.34 -2.53
CA CYS A 95 1.87 -2.91 -1.39
C CYS A 95 0.97 -2.23 -0.36
N HIS A 96 0.89 -2.80 0.85
CA HIS A 96 0.09 -2.27 1.94
C HIS A 96 0.99 -1.79 3.08
N LEU A 97 1.02 -0.48 3.27
CA LEU A 97 1.84 0.26 4.24
C LEU A 97 1.00 1.00 5.28
N THR A 98 -0.32 0.71 5.36
CA THR A 98 -1.25 1.38 6.27
C THR A 98 -0.69 1.45 7.69
N GLY A 99 -0.70 2.66 8.29
CA GLY A 99 -0.31 2.85 9.68
C GLY A 99 1.16 2.57 9.98
N THR A 100 2.04 2.59 8.96
CA THR A 100 3.50 2.61 9.14
C THR A 100 4.00 4.03 9.41
N LEU A 101 5.29 4.18 9.72
CA LEU A 101 5.92 5.48 9.96
C LEU A 101 6.53 6.09 8.68
N ALA A 102 6.19 5.55 7.49
CA ALA A 102 6.72 6.01 6.22
C ALA A 102 6.37 7.48 5.95
N GLU A 103 7.36 8.25 5.48
CA GLU A 103 7.23 9.65 5.07
C GLU A 103 7.64 9.83 3.59
N ASP A 104 8.76 9.20 3.19
CA ASP A 104 9.29 9.27 1.83
C ASP A 104 8.81 8.08 0.98
N VAL A 105 8.12 8.37 -0.11
CA VAL A 105 7.63 7.38 -1.08
C VAL A 105 8.47 7.32 -2.36
N THR A 106 9.59 8.06 -2.42
CA THR A 106 10.53 8.04 -3.56
C THR A 106 10.97 6.63 -3.94
N PRO A 107 11.25 5.71 -2.98
CA PRO A 107 11.62 4.34 -3.31
C PRO A 107 10.55 3.56 -4.09
N LEU A 108 9.28 3.95 -3.98
CA LEU A 108 8.17 3.29 -4.67
C LEU A 108 8.05 3.73 -6.14
N ALA A 109 8.70 4.82 -6.55
CA ALA A 109 8.56 5.41 -7.89
C ALA A 109 8.89 4.42 -9.03
N ARG A 110 9.76 3.41 -8.79
CA ARG A 110 10.14 2.42 -9.81
C ARG A 110 9.20 1.22 -9.89
N LEU A 111 8.24 1.10 -8.98
CA LEU A 111 7.35 -0.06 -8.88
C LEU A 111 6.15 0.08 -9.83
N THR A 112 6.42 0.25 -11.11
CA THR A 112 5.41 0.59 -12.14
C THR A 112 4.37 -0.52 -12.38
N ARG A 113 4.56 -1.72 -11.81
CA ARG A 113 3.57 -2.80 -11.85
C ARG A 113 2.55 -2.73 -10.73
N LEU A 114 2.68 -1.77 -9.79
CA LEU A 114 1.71 -1.62 -8.71
C LEU A 114 0.32 -1.31 -9.27
N THR A 115 -0.63 -2.13 -8.86
CA THR A 115 -2.07 -1.95 -9.11
C THR A 115 -2.81 -1.54 -7.85
N ARG A 116 -2.24 -1.81 -6.66
CA ARG A 116 -2.79 -1.40 -5.36
C ARG A 116 -1.69 -0.87 -4.47
N LEU A 117 -1.90 0.34 -3.97
CA LEU A 117 -1.01 0.97 -3.00
C LEU A 117 -1.84 1.56 -1.86
N ASP A 118 -1.54 1.12 -0.64
CA ASP A 118 -2.19 1.63 0.57
C ASP A 118 -1.15 2.29 1.48
N LEU A 119 -1.28 3.60 1.62
CA LEU A 119 -0.45 4.48 2.46
C LEU A 119 -1.27 5.12 3.60
N GLY A 120 -2.50 4.62 3.84
CA GLY A 120 -3.38 5.21 4.85
C GLY A 120 -2.76 5.31 6.23
N GLY A 121 -2.96 6.43 6.93
CA GLY A 121 -2.43 6.65 8.28
C GLY A 121 -0.91 6.71 8.39
N THR A 122 -0.19 6.88 7.26
CA THR A 122 1.26 7.14 7.23
C THR A 122 1.56 8.63 7.41
N ARG A 123 2.84 8.98 7.49
CA ARG A 123 3.29 10.38 7.62
C ARG A 123 3.56 11.07 6.27
N VAL A 124 3.13 10.46 5.18
CA VAL A 124 3.35 10.94 3.80
C VAL A 124 2.71 12.32 3.61
N VAL A 125 3.49 13.22 3.00
CA VAL A 125 3.07 14.58 2.59
C VAL A 125 3.11 14.72 1.08
N ASP A 126 4.21 14.29 0.47
CA ASP A 126 4.45 14.40 -0.97
C ASP A 126 4.27 13.06 -1.68
N ILE A 127 3.36 13.03 -2.65
CA ILE A 127 3.12 11.88 -3.53
C ILE A 127 3.63 12.13 -4.96
N GLY A 128 4.39 13.20 -5.19
CA GLY A 128 5.02 13.53 -6.47
C GLY A 128 5.79 12.35 -7.10
N PRO A 129 6.57 11.57 -6.32
CA PRO A 129 7.26 10.39 -6.84
C PRO A 129 6.33 9.34 -7.44
N LEU A 130 5.06 9.27 -7.01
CA LEU A 130 4.10 8.26 -7.46
C LEU A 130 3.49 8.56 -8.84
N ARG A 131 3.70 9.74 -9.42
CA ARG A 131 3.08 10.20 -10.69
C ARG A 131 3.24 9.25 -11.87
N ILE A 132 4.27 8.40 -11.84
CA ILE A 132 4.54 7.44 -12.93
C ILE A 132 3.85 6.08 -12.75
N LEU A 133 3.16 5.85 -11.62
CA LEU A 133 2.47 4.59 -11.32
C LEU A 133 1.10 4.54 -12.00
N THR A 134 1.06 4.66 -13.30
CA THR A 134 -0.18 4.79 -14.10
C THR A 134 -1.02 3.50 -14.15
N GLU A 135 -0.46 2.36 -13.72
CA GLU A 135 -1.17 1.09 -13.64
C GLU A 135 -2.04 0.95 -12.36
N LEU A 136 -1.97 1.92 -11.44
CA LEU A 136 -2.75 1.87 -10.19
C LEU A 136 -4.26 1.82 -10.49
N LEU A 137 -4.92 0.84 -9.86
CA LEU A 137 -6.37 0.67 -9.83
C LEU A 137 -6.95 1.15 -8.50
N GLY A 138 -6.15 1.11 -7.43
CA GLY A 138 -6.53 1.56 -6.09
C GLY A 138 -5.38 2.26 -5.40
N LEU A 139 -5.66 3.46 -4.86
CA LEU A 139 -4.76 4.26 -4.06
C LEU A 139 -5.48 4.70 -2.79
N GLN A 140 -4.92 4.35 -1.62
CA GLN A 140 -5.44 4.75 -0.32
C GLN A 140 -4.44 5.70 0.35
N LEU A 141 -4.91 6.90 0.67
CA LEU A 141 -4.16 7.99 1.29
C LEU A 141 -4.86 8.52 2.55
N ALA A 142 -5.94 7.85 3.00
CA ALA A 142 -6.71 8.32 4.15
C ALA A 142 -5.84 8.53 5.39
N GLY A 143 -6.06 9.65 6.10
CA GLY A 143 -5.32 9.97 7.32
C GLY A 143 -3.85 10.33 7.10
N THR A 144 -3.42 10.60 5.87
CA THR A 144 -2.09 11.14 5.55
C THR A 144 -2.07 12.66 5.63
N ARG A 145 -0.90 13.26 5.41
CA ARG A 145 -0.74 14.72 5.35
C ARG A 145 -0.72 15.26 3.91
N VAL A 146 -1.16 14.48 2.95
CA VAL A 146 -1.23 14.86 1.53
C VAL A 146 -2.25 15.97 1.33
N SER A 147 -1.84 17.07 0.69
CA SER A 147 -2.71 18.19 0.32
C SER A 147 -2.78 18.41 -1.20
N ASP A 148 -1.72 18.04 -1.92
CA ASP A 148 -1.65 18.12 -3.37
C ASP A 148 -1.87 16.75 -4.00
N VAL A 149 -2.93 16.63 -4.81
CA VAL A 149 -3.27 15.41 -5.56
C VAL A 149 -2.99 15.55 -7.05
N SER A 150 -2.30 16.62 -7.48
CA SER A 150 -1.89 16.78 -8.89
C SER A 150 -1.09 15.58 -9.44
N PRO A 151 -0.26 14.87 -8.64
CA PRO A 151 0.45 13.69 -9.14
C PRO A 151 -0.45 12.54 -9.59
N VAL A 152 -1.71 12.48 -9.14
CA VAL A 152 -2.63 11.40 -9.56
C VAL A 152 -3.30 11.65 -10.90
N ALA A 153 -3.20 12.86 -11.47
CA ALA A 153 -3.89 13.23 -12.71
C ALA A 153 -3.59 12.29 -13.91
N GLY A 154 -2.39 11.69 -13.94
CA GLY A 154 -1.98 10.72 -14.97
C GLY A 154 -2.43 9.28 -14.71
N MET A 155 -3.03 8.97 -13.57
CA MET A 155 -3.43 7.61 -13.18
C MET A 155 -4.80 7.24 -13.77
N THR A 156 -4.94 7.29 -15.08
CA THR A 156 -6.24 7.16 -15.79
C THR A 156 -6.92 5.80 -15.61
N ARG A 157 -6.23 4.80 -15.07
CA ARG A 157 -6.80 3.48 -14.73
C ARG A 157 -7.36 3.41 -13.31
N LEU A 158 -7.16 4.47 -12.50
CA LEU A 158 -7.57 4.48 -11.10
C LEU A 158 -9.09 4.32 -10.98
N ARG A 159 -9.52 3.38 -10.13
CA ARG A 159 -10.92 3.07 -9.86
C ARG A 159 -11.35 3.44 -8.46
N PHE A 160 -10.43 3.40 -7.51
CA PHE A 160 -10.68 3.65 -6.09
C PHE A 160 -9.61 4.60 -5.56
N LEU A 161 -10.04 5.76 -5.05
CA LEU A 161 -9.19 6.75 -4.42
C LEU A 161 -9.77 7.11 -3.05
N ASP A 162 -9.00 6.86 -2.00
CA ASP A 162 -9.38 7.25 -0.65
C ASP A 162 -8.49 8.40 -0.19
N LEU A 163 -9.10 9.57 0.00
CA LEU A 163 -8.48 10.80 0.50
C LEU A 163 -9.05 11.19 1.87
N GLY A 164 -9.81 10.30 2.51
CA GLY A 164 -10.45 10.58 3.79
C GLY A 164 -9.48 11.13 4.83
N ASP A 165 -9.93 12.10 5.62
CA ASP A 165 -9.13 12.71 6.70
C ASP A 165 -7.76 13.27 6.25
N THR A 166 -7.68 13.80 5.00
CA THR A 166 -6.50 14.50 4.47
C THR A 166 -6.75 16.01 4.35
N PRO A 167 -5.69 16.85 4.30
CA PRO A 167 -5.84 18.29 4.09
C PRO A 167 -6.13 18.70 2.64
N VAL A 168 -6.46 17.78 1.74
CA VAL A 168 -6.83 18.05 0.34
C VAL A 168 -7.99 19.05 0.28
N ALA A 169 -7.86 20.08 -0.57
CA ALA A 169 -8.89 21.11 -0.79
C ALA A 169 -9.30 21.22 -2.26
N ASP A 170 -8.41 20.87 -3.19
CA ASP A 170 -8.63 20.92 -4.63
C ASP A 170 -8.70 19.52 -5.23
N VAL A 171 -9.76 19.26 -6.00
CA VAL A 171 -9.98 17.99 -6.71
C VAL A 171 -10.01 18.16 -8.23
N GLU A 172 -9.65 19.34 -8.75
CA GLU A 172 -9.53 19.57 -10.22
C GLU A 172 -8.60 18.54 -10.89
N PRO A 173 -7.47 18.11 -10.28
CA PRO A 173 -6.61 17.08 -10.85
C PRO A 173 -7.29 15.73 -11.11
N LEU A 174 -8.43 15.46 -10.44
CA LEU A 174 -9.16 14.21 -10.59
C LEU A 174 -10.10 14.21 -11.81
N ARG A 175 -10.34 15.36 -12.43
CA ARG A 175 -11.32 15.55 -13.51
C ARG A 175 -11.14 14.58 -14.68
N GLY A 176 -9.87 14.25 -15.01
CA GLY A 176 -9.52 13.36 -16.12
C GLY A 176 -9.61 11.86 -15.80
N LEU A 177 -9.90 11.47 -14.55
CA LEU A 177 -9.86 10.08 -14.10
C LEU A 177 -11.18 9.36 -14.41
N THR A 178 -11.51 9.22 -15.67
CA THR A 178 -12.81 8.68 -16.14
C THR A 178 -13.07 7.23 -15.76
N ALA A 179 -12.04 6.47 -15.36
CA ALA A 179 -12.21 5.12 -14.84
C ALA A 179 -12.60 5.09 -13.36
N LEU A 180 -12.57 6.25 -12.65
CA LEU A 180 -12.83 6.34 -11.23
C LEU A 180 -14.27 5.93 -10.92
N ARG A 181 -14.42 5.00 -9.98
CA ARG A 181 -15.71 4.47 -9.53
C ARG A 181 -16.09 4.95 -8.14
N GLU A 182 -15.07 5.30 -7.36
CA GLU A 182 -15.26 5.75 -6.00
C GLU A 182 -14.12 6.67 -5.58
N VAL A 183 -14.48 7.82 -4.99
CA VAL A 183 -13.56 8.72 -4.29
C VAL A 183 -14.13 9.04 -2.92
N ASP A 184 -13.32 8.81 -1.86
CA ASP A 184 -13.67 9.20 -0.50
C ASP A 184 -13.02 10.54 -0.16
N LEU A 185 -13.84 11.53 0.15
CA LEU A 185 -13.45 12.90 0.50
C LEU A 185 -13.89 13.27 1.93
N ARG A 186 -14.29 12.31 2.75
CA ARG A 186 -14.71 12.59 4.13
C ARG A 186 -13.55 13.16 4.93
N GLY A 187 -13.81 14.17 5.73
CA GLY A 187 -12.79 14.81 6.56
C GLY A 187 -11.74 15.63 5.77
N THR A 188 -11.90 15.80 4.45
CA THR A 188 -11.06 16.69 3.65
C THR A 188 -11.49 18.15 3.78
N LYS A 189 -10.72 19.07 3.18
CA LYS A 189 -11.06 20.50 3.06
C LYS A 189 -11.77 20.84 1.74
N VAL A 190 -12.18 19.83 0.96
CA VAL A 190 -12.87 20.03 -0.32
C VAL A 190 -14.24 20.64 -0.08
N THR A 191 -14.49 21.79 -0.69
CA THR A 191 -15.78 22.51 -0.67
C THR A 191 -16.46 22.48 -2.03
N ASP A 192 -15.69 22.35 -3.12
CA ASP A 192 -16.20 22.28 -4.49
C ASP A 192 -15.88 20.91 -5.11
N VAL A 193 -16.93 20.15 -5.43
CA VAL A 193 -16.84 18.87 -6.13
C VAL A 193 -17.26 18.95 -7.60
N THR A 194 -17.48 20.16 -8.11
CA THR A 194 -17.87 20.40 -9.52
C THR A 194 -16.92 19.74 -10.52
N PRO A 195 -15.59 19.71 -10.31
CA PRO A 195 -14.66 19.01 -11.20
C PRO A 195 -14.98 17.51 -11.36
N LEU A 196 -15.60 16.89 -10.37
CA LEU A 196 -15.96 15.47 -10.38
C LEU A 196 -17.30 15.19 -11.07
N ALA A 197 -18.09 16.21 -11.40
CA ALA A 197 -19.39 16.03 -12.05
C ALA A 197 -19.30 15.37 -13.43
N VAL A 198 -18.12 15.43 -14.08
CA VAL A 198 -17.86 14.78 -15.37
C VAL A 198 -17.60 13.28 -15.25
N LEU A 199 -17.39 12.76 -14.04
CA LEU A 199 -17.10 11.36 -13.77
C LEU A 199 -18.38 10.53 -13.65
N ALA A 200 -18.93 10.16 -14.80
CA ALA A 200 -20.19 9.40 -14.85
C ALA A 200 -20.10 8.08 -14.05
N GLY A 201 -21.01 7.91 -13.08
CA GLY A 201 -21.08 6.70 -12.25
C GLY A 201 -20.04 6.60 -11.13
N CYS A 202 -19.22 7.65 -10.91
CA CYS A 202 -18.33 7.70 -9.75
C CYS A 202 -19.12 7.98 -8.47
N ALA A 203 -18.94 7.16 -7.45
CA ALA A 203 -19.46 7.42 -6.12
C ALA A 203 -18.55 8.42 -5.39
N ILE A 204 -19.04 9.65 -5.18
CA ILE A 204 -18.35 10.68 -4.40
C ILE A 204 -18.87 10.59 -2.97
N ILE A 205 -17.98 10.22 -2.03
CA ILE A 205 -18.31 10.07 -0.61
C ILE A 205 -17.82 11.32 0.12
N THR A 206 -18.73 12.05 0.71
CA THR A 206 -18.46 13.25 1.53
C THR A 206 -19.11 13.10 2.89
N ALA A 207 -18.84 14.02 3.82
CA ALA A 207 -19.51 14.05 5.12
C ALA A 207 -21.06 14.12 4.98
N ASN A 208 -21.54 14.81 3.94
CA ASN A 208 -22.98 15.02 3.66
C ASN A 208 -23.62 13.85 2.88
N ASN A 209 -22.80 12.97 2.28
CA ASN A 209 -23.26 11.79 1.52
C ASN A 209 -22.44 10.56 1.90
N PRO A 210 -22.54 10.09 3.16
CA PRO A 210 -21.81 8.90 3.58
C PRO A 210 -22.40 7.67 2.89
N ARG A 211 -21.52 6.75 2.43
CA ARG A 211 -21.94 5.46 1.88
C ARG A 211 -22.94 4.77 2.83
N ARG A 212 -24.12 4.39 2.33
CA ARG A 212 -24.95 3.45 3.07
C ARG A 212 -24.15 2.15 3.20
N ARG A 213 -23.73 1.81 4.43
CA ARG A 213 -23.16 0.49 4.73
C ARG A 213 -24.19 -0.55 4.24
N ARG A 214 -23.84 -1.30 3.21
CA ARG A 214 -24.60 -2.53 2.90
C ARG A 214 -24.43 -3.45 4.10
N ARG A 215 -25.56 -3.74 4.75
CA ARG A 215 -25.66 -4.77 5.79
C ARG A 215 -25.46 -6.14 5.17
#